data_84f37a2723dfd0b12879412d0abc2b15
#
_entry.id   84f37a2723dfd0b12879412d0abc2b15
#
_cell.length_a   1.000
_cell.length_b   1.000
_cell.length_c   1.000
_cell.angle_alpha   90.00
_cell.angle_beta   90.00
_cell.angle_gamma   90.00
#
_symmetry.space_group_name_H-M   'P 1'
#
loop_
_entity.id
_entity.type
_entity.pdbx_description
1 polymer ?
#
loop_
_entity_poly.entity_id
_entity_poly.type
_entity_poly.pdbx_seq_one_letter_code
_entity_poly.pdbx_strand_id
1 'polypeptide(L)'
;MRILGIESSCDETAAAVVQDGRQVLSNVIATSLEEHKLYGGVVPEIASRRHAESISGVVRQALADANCDMSGIDAIAVTYAPGLIGALLVGVNFAKGLSMATNTPLVPVHHLRSHVAANYITGDLQPPFLCLVVSGGHSHIVAVEDYTTYKVLGKTRDDAAGEALDKAGRTLGLPYPGGISIDKIAPTGDENAFAFPHPWLDTPYDFSFSGLKTAVINIVHRMEQKGETLPVADLAASFQKGVTDCLVEKLEKAATDYGYTSIALAGGVSANSRLRRETDRLCRQKGWQLHLPALKYCGDNGAMVGAQGYYEYVSGVRAQPDLNAYATMPIDRPTF
;
A
#
# COMPACT_ATOMS: atom_id res chain seq x y z
N MET A 1 -7.19 24.52 -4.07
CA MET A 1 -6.46 24.30 -2.79
C MET A 1 -5.31 23.34 -3.05
N ARG A 2 -4.09 23.70 -2.61
CA ARG A 2 -2.88 22.90 -2.83
C ARG A 2 -2.38 22.32 -1.52
N ILE A 3 -2.20 21.00 -1.50
CA ILE A 3 -1.70 20.24 -0.33
C ILE A 3 -0.30 19.72 -0.65
N LEU A 4 0.66 19.99 0.23
CA LEU A 4 1.96 19.35 0.20
C LEU A 4 1.86 18.03 0.98
N GLY A 5 1.88 16.89 0.28
CA GLY A 5 1.88 15.56 0.88
C GLY A 5 3.31 15.08 1.13
N ILE A 6 3.58 14.52 2.32
CA ILE A 6 4.87 13.97 2.73
C ILE A 6 4.69 12.55 3.23
N GLU A 7 5.41 11.60 2.62
CA GLU A 7 5.43 10.17 2.96
C GLU A 7 6.83 9.75 3.42
N SER A 8 6.90 9.03 4.54
CA SER A 8 8.14 8.44 5.06
C SER A 8 7.90 7.21 5.93
N SER A 9 6.82 6.46 5.71
CA SER A 9 6.42 5.39 6.64
C SER A 9 7.24 4.11 6.54
N CYS A 10 7.95 3.89 5.42
CA CYS A 10 8.73 2.66 5.17
C CYS A 10 10.10 2.95 4.55
N ASP A 11 10.31 2.68 3.27
CA ASP A 11 11.60 2.80 2.59
C ASP A 11 11.63 3.89 1.50
N GLU A 12 10.51 4.50 1.18
CA GLU A 12 10.38 5.64 0.29
C GLU A 12 10.26 6.96 1.05
N THR A 13 11.13 7.93 0.70
CA THR A 13 10.94 9.34 1.06
C THR A 13 10.24 10.03 -0.08
N ALA A 14 9.01 10.48 0.09
CA ALA A 14 8.30 11.12 -1.00
C ALA A 14 7.62 12.43 -0.58
N ALA A 15 7.53 13.36 -1.54
CA ALA A 15 6.72 14.56 -1.42
C ALA A 15 6.03 14.88 -2.73
N ALA A 16 4.84 15.46 -2.64
CA ALA A 16 4.04 15.85 -3.78
C ALA A 16 3.21 17.08 -3.49
N VAL A 17 2.90 17.85 -4.53
CA VAL A 17 1.88 18.90 -4.46
C VAL A 17 0.64 18.42 -5.20
N VAL A 18 -0.48 18.34 -4.46
CA VAL A 18 -1.76 17.88 -4.99
C VAL A 18 -2.78 19.00 -4.87
N GLN A 19 -3.47 19.28 -5.98
CA GLN A 19 -4.52 20.29 -6.02
C GLN A 19 -5.89 19.62 -5.93
N ASP A 20 -6.73 20.13 -5.02
CA ASP A 20 -8.12 19.73 -4.81
C ASP A 20 -8.31 18.21 -4.62
N GLY A 21 -7.30 17.57 -4.00
CA GLY A 21 -7.30 16.15 -3.67
C GLY A 21 -7.19 15.18 -4.86
N ARG A 22 -7.12 15.68 -6.09
CA ARG A 22 -7.18 14.86 -7.31
C ARG A 22 -6.11 15.17 -8.34
N GLN A 23 -5.74 16.43 -8.52
CA GLN A 23 -4.77 16.83 -9.53
C GLN A 23 -3.35 16.82 -8.95
N VAL A 24 -2.50 15.93 -9.42
CA VAL A 24 -1.09 15.88 -9.02
C VAL A 24 -0.30 16.89 -9.84
N LEU A 25 0.25 17.90 -9.18
CA LEU A 25 1.12 18.93 -9.80
C LEU A 25 2.58 18.48 -9.79
N SER A 26 2.99 17.74 -8.77
CA SER A 26 4.32 17.11 -8.66
C SER A 26 4.26 15.86 -7.81
N ASN A 27 5.19 14.92 -8.00
CA ASN A 27 5.36 13.76 -7.13
C ASN A 27 6.81 13.27 -7.23
N VAL A 28 7.60 13.50 -6.20
CA VAL A 28 9.02 13.17 -6.12
C VAL A 28 9.21 12.04 -5.11
N ILE A 29 9.94 11.02 -5.50
CA ILE A 29 10.21 9.84 -4.67
C ILE A 29 11.72 9.57 -4.66
N ALA A 30 12.30 9.45 -3.48
CA ALA A 30 13.64 8.93 -3.25
C ALA A 30 13.50 7.60 -2.50
N THR A 31 14.01 6.52 -3.09
CA THR A 31 13.93 5.17 -2.51
C THR A 31 15.26 4.71 -1.97
N SER A 32 15.23 3.94 -0.88
CA SER A 32 16.38 3.22 -0.32
C SER A 32 16.38 1.73 -0.68
N LEU A 33 15.57 1.32 -1.64
CA LEU A 33 15.35 -0.06 -2.06
C LEU A 33 16.65 -0.83 -2.39
N GLU A 34 17.59 -0.18 -3.09
CA GLU A 34 18.86 -0.85 -3.49
C GLU A 34 19.71 -1.26 -2.29
N GLU A 35 19.67 -0.49 -1.20
CA GLU A 35 20.34 -0.84 0.04
C GLU A 35 19.63 -1.98 0.77
N HIS A 36 18.32 -1.95 0.80
CA HIS A 36 17.51 -3.00 1.42
C HIS A 36 17.60 -4.35 0.70
N LYS A 37 17.88 -4.36 -0.61
CA LYS A 37 18.15 -5.60 -1.37
C LYS A 37 19.30 -6.39 -0.81
N LEU A 38 20.34 -5.73 -0.28
CA LEU A 38 21.51 -6.38 0.32
C LEU A 38 21.15 -7.21 1.57
N TYR A 39 20.05 -6.85 2.23
CA TYR A 39 19.57 -7.53 3.45
C TYR A 39 18.35 -8.42 3.17
N GLY A 40 17.85 -8.41 1.93
CA GLY A 40 16.66 -9.15 1.52
C GLY A 40 15.36 -8.68 2.17
N GLY A 41 15.27 -7.41 2.56
CA GLY A 41 14.11 -6.77 3.16
C GLY A 41 14.46 -5.45 3.82
N VAL A 42 13.45 -4.67 4.19
CA VAL A 42 13.61 -3.34 4.79
C VAL A 42 14.31 -3.42 6.15
N VAL A 43 15.36 -2.60 6.32
CA VAL A 43 16.07 -2.39 7.59
C VAL A 43 15.67 -1.02 8.15
N PRO A 44 14.93 -0.95 9.28
CA PRO A 44 14.34 0.29 9.79
C PRO A 44 15.34 1.43 10.05
N GLU A 45 16.54 1.11 10.56
CA GLU A 45 17.59 2.12 10.79
C GLU A 45 18.12 2.73 9.49
N ILE A 46 18.31 1.91 8.44
CA ILE A 46 18.75 2.41 7.12
C ILE A 46 17.67 3.33 6.56
N ALA A 47 16.41 2.90 6.58
CA ALA A 47 15.29 3.70 6.11
C ALA A 47 15.24 5.06 6.81
N SER A 48 15.30 5.08 8.16
CA SER A 48 15.24 6.32 8.96
C SER A 48 16.38 7.29 8.62
N ARG A 49 17.60 6.79 8.43
CA ARG A 49 18.76 7.62 8.02
C ARG A 49 18.55 8.22 6.63
N ARG A 50 18.09 7.41 5.67
CA ARG A 50 17.84 7.88 4.29
C ARG A 50 16.72 8.91 4.23
N HIS A 51 15.68 8.76 5.04
CA HIS A 51 14.66 9.82 5.16
C HIS A 51 15.27 11.13 5.66
N ALA A 52 16.08 11.09 6.72
CA ALA A 52 16.70 12.29 7.28
C ALA A 52 17.63 13.02 6.27
N GLU A 53 18.35 12.25 5.45
CA GLU A 53 19.23 12.78 4.40
C GLU A 53 18.45 13.36 3.21
N SER A 54 17.30 12.76 2.85
CA SER A 54 16.62 13.02 1.57
C SER A 54 15.47 14.03 1.67
N ILE A 55 14.74 14.05 2.81
CA ILE A 55 13.43 14.70 2.93
C ILE A 55 13.42 16.18 2.53
N SER A 56 14.44 16.93 2.91
CA SER A 56 14.52 18.37 2.57
C SER A 56 14.72 18.59 1.06
N GLY A 57 15.52 17.74 0.42
CA GLY A 57 15.74 17.75 -1.03
C GLY A 57 14.49 17.37 -1.80
N VAL A 58 13.81 16.29 -1.37
CA VAL A 58 12.58 15.77 -1.98
C VAL A 58 11.45 16.81 -1.91
N VAL A 59 11.24 17.44 -0.76
CA VAL A 59 10.22 18.49 -0.60
C VAL A 59 10.53 19.72 -1.45
N ARG A 60 11.77 20.17 -1.48
CA ARG A 60 12.20 21.32 -2.33
C ARG A 60 11.96 21.00 -3.81
N GLN A 61 12.32 19.81 -4.26
CA GLN A 61 12.10 19.38 -5.63
C GLN A 61 10.60 19.31 -5.97
N ALA A 62 9.78 18.76 -5.07
CA ALA A 62 8.34 18.69 -5.28
C ALA A 62 7.69 20.07 -5.44
N LEU A 63 8.10 21.06 -4.66
CA LEU A 63 7.64 22.45 -4.80
C LEU A 63 8.12 23.06 -6.14
N ALA A 64 9.37 22.85 -6.51
CA ALA A 64 9.93 23.34 -7.77
C ALA A 64 9.21 22.74 -8.98
N ASP A 65 8.99 21.42 -9.00
CA ASP A 65 8.27 20.73 -10.09
C ASP A 65 6.81 21.18 -10.20
N ALA A 66 6.19 21.59 -9.08
CA ALA A 66 4.85 22.17 -9.06
C ALA A 66 4.81 23.67 -9.41
N ASN A 67 5.97 24.27 -9.72
CA ASN A 67 6.13 25.73 -9.95
C ASN A 67 5.50 26.57 -8.83
N CYS A 68 5.76 26.22 -7.57
CA CYS A 68 5.29 26.97 -6.41
C CYS A 68 6.32 26.96 -5.28
N ASP A 69 6.11 27.82 -4.30
CA ASP A 69 6.80 27.84 -3.02
C ASP A 69 5.81 27.58 -1.88
N MET A 70 6.26 27.67 -0.64
CA MET A 70 5.41 27.43 0.53
C MET A 70 4.27 28.45 0.69
N SER A 71 4.37 29.63 0.10
CA SER A 71 3.28 30.62 0.13
C SER A 71 2.08 30.20 -0.72
N GLY A 72 2.29 29.29 -1.67
CA GLY A 72 1.25 28.70 -2.51
C GLY A 72 0.67 27.39 -1.97
N ILE A 73 1.03 26.97 -0.75
CA ILE A 73 0.54 25.73 -0.10
C ILE A 73 -0.46 26.06 1.00
N ASP A 74 -1.65 25.50 0.91
CA ASP A 74 -2.73 25.73 1.87
C ASP A 74 -2.62 24.84 3.12
N ALA A 75 -2.05 23.63 2.99
CA ALA A 75 -1.77 22.75 4.12
C ALA A 75 -0.64 21.76 3.81
N ILE A 76 0.02 21.28 4.87
CA ILE A 76 1.02 20.20 4.83
C ILE A 76 0.36 18.94 5.36
N ALA A 77 0.28 17.90 4.54
CA ALA A 77 -0.19 16.58 4.93
C ALA A 77 1.00 15.65 5.15
N VAL A 78 1.03 14.94 6.27
CA VAL A 78 2.14 14.02 6.59
C VAL A 78 1.61 12.70 7.09
N THR A 79 2.19 11.61 6.61
CA THR A 79 1.93 10.28 7.16
C THR A 79 2.46 10.18 8.58
N TYR A 80 1.55 9.88 9.55
CA TYR A 80 1.92 9.77 10.96
C TYR A 80 1.72 8.37 11.53
N ALA A 81 0.96 7.51 10.85
CA ALA A 81 0.65 6.13 11.25
C ALA A 81 0.01 5.34 10.08
N PRO A 82 0.06 4.00 10.08
CA PRO A 82 1.11 3.18 10.68
C PRO A 82 2.39 3.17 9.85
N GLY A 83 3.50 2.64 10.41
CA GLY A 83 4.76 2.49 9.69
C GLY A 83 5.95 2.25 10.62
N LEU A 84 7.15 2.29 10.08
CA LEU A 84 8.38 2.19 10.85
C LEU A 84 8.55 3.45 11.70
N ILE A 85 8.58 3.29 13.01
CA ILE A 85 8.49 4.44 13.95
C ILE A 85 9.61 5.48 13.71
N GLY A 86 10.85 5.03 13.48
CA GLY A 86 11.97 5.93 13.23
C GLY A 86 11.80 6.71 11.90
N ALA A 87 11.30 6.05 10.88
CA ALA A 87 11.01 6.64 9.57
C ALA A 87 9.88 7.66 9.65
N LEU A 88 8.75 7.30 10.27
CA LEU A 88 7.61 8.20 10.52
C LEU A 88 8.02 9.45 11.31
N LEU A 89 8.87 9.29 12.35
CA LEU A 89 9.35 10.41 13.16
C LEU A 89 10.14 11.42 12.35
N VAL A 90 10.88 11.00 11.32
CA VAL A 90 11.58 11.94 10.43
C VAL A 90 10.57 12.80 9.67
N GLY A 91 9.58 12.20 9.01
CA GLY A 91 8.55 12.94 8.27
C GLY A 91 7.72 13.85 9.14
N VAL A 92 7.23 13.34 10.28
CA VAL A 92 6.40 14.10 11.22
C VAL A 92 7.15 15.31 11.79
N ASN A 93 8.41 15.15 12.24
CA ASN A 93 9.16 16.26 12.80
C ASN A 93 9.56 17.27 11.74
N PHE A 94 9.92 16.83 10.52
CA PHE A 94 10.18 17.72 9.40
C PHE A 94 8.93 18.56 9.05
N ALA A 95 7.76 17.89 8.92
CA ALA A 95 6.51 18.57 8.60
C ALA A 95 6.07 19.56 9.70
N LYS A 96 6.26 19.20 10.98
CA LYS A 96 6.04 20.13 12.11
C LYS A 96 6.93 21.34 12.04
N GLY A 97 8.24 21.16 11.83
CA GLY A 97 9.19 22.26 11.68
C GLY A 97 8.82 23.18 10.53
N LEU A 98 8.45 22.61 9.37
CA LEU A 98 8.03 23.36 8.20
C LEU A 98 6.72 24.14 8.45
N SER A 99 5.73 23.50 9.06
CA SER A 99 4.45 24.11 9.47
C SER A 99 4.67 25.31 10.41
N MET A 100 5.51 25.15 11.42
CA MET A 100 5.83 26.22 12.34
C MET A 100 6.57 27.40 11.67
N ALA A 101 7.53 27.10 10.78
CA ALA A 101 8.33 28.12 10.09
C ALA A 101 7.52 28.93 9.08
N THR A 102 6.48 28.33 8.48
CA THR A 102 5.67 28.94 7.42
C THR A 102 4.26 29.32 7.88
N ASN A 103 3.88 28.99 9.10
CA ASN A 103 2.53 29.14 9.64
C ASN A 103 1.46 28.43 8.77
N THR A 104 1.85 27.33 8.08
CA THR A 104 0.97 26.54 7.23
C THR A 104 0.32 25.41 8.08
N PRO A 105 -1.00 25.21 8.03
CA PRO A 105 -1.68 24.15 8.77
C PRO A 105 -1.09 22.77 8.50
N LEU A 106 -0.95 21.94 9.56
CA LEU A 106 -0.48 20.57 9.48
C LEU A 106 -1.65 19.60 9.59
N VAL A 107 -1.68 18.60 8.71
CA VAL A 107 -2.73 17.57 8.63
C VAL A 107 -2.09 16.19 8.81
N PRO A 108 -2.44 15.45 9.87
CA PRO A 108 -1.99 14.08 10.03
C PRO A 108 -2.79 13.17 9.09
N VAL A 109 -2.09 12.27 8.41
CA VAL A 109 -2.69 11.35 7.45
C VAL A 109 -2.34 9.91 7.77
N HIS A 110 -3.33 9.05 7.74
CA HIS A 110 -3.14 7.61 7.94
C HIS A 110 -2.64 6.95 6.65
N HIS A 111 -1.51 6.25 6.71
CA HIS A 111 -0.85 5.63 5.55
C HIS A 111 -1.78 4.77 4.68
N LEU A 112 -2.57 3.88 5.28
CA LEU A 112 -3.48 3.02 4.49
C LEU A 112 -4.64 3.79 3.85
N ARG A 113 -5.11 4.88 4.48
CA ARG A 113 -6.09 5.78 3.86
C ARG A 113 -5.50 6.50 2.66
N SER A 114 -4.20 6.85 2.73
CA SER A 114 -3.49 7.41 1.58
C SER A 114 -3.46 6.44 0.40
N HIS A 115 -3.19 5.16 0.63
CA HIS A 115 -3.29 4.16 -0.43
C HIS A 115 -4.68 4.08 -1.06
N VAL A 116 -5.75 4.15 -0.26
CA VAL A 116 -7.12 4.23 -0.79
C VAL A 116 -7.29 5.49 -1.66
N ALA A 117 -6.78 6.64 -1.19
CA ALA A 117 -6.88 7.93 -1.88
C ALA A 117 -6.09 7.99 -3.20
N ALA A 118 -5.13 7.09 -3.44
CA ALA A 118 -4.48 6.95 -4.75
C ALA A 118 -5.49 6.70 -5.89
N ASN A 119 -6.65 6.11 -5.58
CA ASN A 119 -7.74 5.92 -6.55
C ASN A 119 -8.48 7.22 -6.89
N TYR A 120 -8.45 8.23 -6.02
CA TYR A 120 -9.08 9.53 -6.28
C TYR A 120 -8.28 10.35 -7.32
N ILE A 121 -6.98 10.09 -7.41
CA ILE A 121 -6.07 10.79 -8.35
C ILE A 121 -6.33 10.35 -9.80
N THR A 122 -6.65 9.08 -10.01
CA THR A 122 -6.67 8.47 -11.35
C THR A 122 -8.06 8.31 -11.94
N GLY A 123 -9.08 8.71 -11.21
CA GLY A 123 -10.45 8.53 -11.67
C GLY A 123 -11.44 9.44 -10.94
N ASP A 124 -12.68 9.13 -11.11
CA ASP A 124 -13.83 9.83 -10.51
C ASP A 124 -14.43 9.10 -9.29
N LEU A 125 -13.71 8.12 -8.75
CA LEU A 125 -14.15 7.35 -7.58
C LEU A 125 -14.61 8.26 -6.44
N GLN A 126 -15.79 7.97 -5.92
CA GLN A 126 -16.39 8.63 -4.78
C GLN A 126 -16.97 7.58 -3.81
N PRO A 127 -16.94 7.83 -2.50
CA PRO A 127 -17.66 6.99 -1.54
C PRO A 127 -19.19 7.01 -1.77
N PRO A 128 -19.91 5.93 -1.39
CA PRO A 128 -19.38 4.74 -0.74
C PRO A 128 -18.87 3.68 -1.72
N PHE A 129 -17.83 2.94 -1.32
CA PHE A 129 -17.27 1.81 -2.09
C PHE A 129 -16.57 0.80 -1.18
N LEU A 130 -16.28 -0.40 -1.71
CA LEU A 130 -15.48 -1.41 -1.03
C LEU A 130 -14.05 -1.40 -1.57
N CYS A 131 -13.06 -1.36 -0.68
CA CYS A 131 -11.65 -1.34 -1.05
C CYS A 131 -10.92 -2.56 -0.51
N LEU A 132 -10.19 -3.26 -1.38
CA LEU A 132 -9.19 -4.24 -0.98
C LEU A 132 -7.83 -3.53 -0.89
N VAL A 133 -7.37 -3.30 0.33
CA VAL A 133 -6.07 -2.67 0.63
C VAL A 133 -5.04 -3.76 0.87
N VAL A 134 -4.07 -3.91 -0.03
CA VAL A 134 -3.07 -4.99 0.01
C VAL A 134 -1.67 -4.43 -0.22
N SER A 135 -0.80 -4.57 0.79
CA SER A 135 0.58 -4.10 0.77
C SER A 135 1.55 -5.11 1.38
N GLY A 136 2.81 -4.73 1.55
CA GLY A 136 3.82 -5.54 2.26
C GLY A 136 3.42 -5.88 3.69
N GLY A 137 2.82 -4.93 4.41
CA GLY A 137 2.47 -5.11 5.84
C GLY A 137 0.97 -5.29 6.13
N HIS A 138 0.09 -5.10 5.14
CA HIS A 138 -1.35 -5.06 5.38
C HIS A 138 -2.15 -5.78 4.31
N SER A 139 -3.23 -6.47 4.73
CA SER A 139 -4.24 -7.04 3.85
C SER A 139 -5.60 -6.85 4.51
N HIS A 140 -6.41 -5.93 3.99
CA HIS A 140 -7.70 -5.55 4.56
C HIS A 140 -8.78 -5.43 3.49
N ILE A 141 -10.01 -5.83 3.83
CA ILE A 141 -11.22 -5.41 3.13
C ILE A 141 -11.87 -4.30 3.94
N VAL A 142 -12.01 -3.14 3.32
CA VAL A 142 -12.46 -1.91 3.99
C VAL A 142 -13.66 -1.33 3.25
N ALA A 143 -14.75 -1.11 3.95
CA ALA A 143 -15.85 -0.28 3.48
C ALA A 143 -15.45 1.19 3.68
N VAL A 144 -15.45 1.96 2.61
CA VAL A 144 -15.20 3.40 2.62
C VAL A 144 -16.55 4.08 2.51
N GLU A 145 -17.06 4.57 3.63
CA GLU A 145 -18.41 5.17 3.71
C GLU A 145 -18.39 6.64 3.32
N ASP A 146 -17.29 7.31 3.62
CA ASP A 146 -16.97 8.69 3.26
C ASP A 146 -15.45 8.82 3.09
N TYR A 147 -14.94 9.92 2.57
CA TYR A 147 -13.51 10.18 2.35
C TYR A 147 -12.66 10.09 3.63
N THR A 148 -13.26 10.18 4.81
CA THR A 148 -12.61 10.09 6.12
C THR A 148 -13.18 9.00 7.02
N THR A 149 -14.22 8.28 6.58
CA THR A 149 -14.91 7.24 7.37
C THR A 149 -14.70 5.87 6.77
N TYR A 150 -14.03 5.00 7.53
CA TYR A 150 -13.61 3.68 7.13
C TYR A 150 -14.12 2.63 8.12
N LYS A 151 -14.49 1.44 7.60
CA LYS A 151 -14.89 0.29 8.40
C LYS A 151 -14.18 -0.96 7.91
N VAL A 152 -13.39 -1.61 8.77
CA VAL A 152 -12.74 -2.87 8.44
C VAL A 152 -13.78 -3.99 8.47
N LEU A 153 -13.95 -4.70 7.34
CA LEU A 153 -14.81 -5.87 7.24
C LEU A 153 -14.02 -7.16 7.41
N GLY A 154 -12.79 -7.20 6.90
CA GLY A 154 -11.88 -8.33 7.01
C GLY A 154 -10.43 -7.87 7.01
N LYS A 155 -9.56 -8.68 7.61
CA LYS A 155 -8.11 -8.44 7.66
C LYS A 155 -7.33 -9.73 7.73
N THR A 156 -6.04 -9.67 7.44
CA THR A 156 -5.19 -10.85 7.67
C THR A 156 -5.06 -11.17 9.15
N ARG A 157 -5.00 -12.45 9.47
CA ARG A 157 -4.79 -12.99 10.83
C ARG A 157 -3.33 -13.30 11.12
N ASP A 158 -2.49 -13.28 10.06
CA ASP A 158 -1.08 -13.61 10.14
C ASP A 158 -0.27 -12.74 9.16
N ASP A 159 0.57 -13.32 8.31
CA ASP A 159 1.34 -12.58 7.31
C ASP A 159 0.41 -11.77 6.38
N ALA A 160 0.85 -10.59 5.92
CA ALA A 160 0.20 -9.89 4.83
C ALA A 160 0.49 -10.58 3.48
N ALA A 161 -0.36 -10.36 2.47
CA ALA A 161 -0.18 -10.97 1.15
C ALA A 161 1.15 -10.56 0.49
N GLY A 162 1.56 -9.29 0.61
CA GLY A 162 2.84 -8.83 0.08
C GLY A 162 4.02 -9.47 0.79
N GLU A 163 3.98 -9.56 2.11
CA GLU A 163 4.99 -10.26 2.90
C GLU A 163 5.09 -11.75 2.52
N ALA A 164 3.95 -12.42 2.31
CA ALA A 164 3.93 -13.81 1.87
C ALA A 164 4.55 -13.98 0.48
N LEU A 165 4.26 -13.06 -0.46
CA LEU A 165 4.87 -13.02 -1.79
C LEU A 165 6.39 -12.79 -1.71
N ASP A 166 6.86 -11.86 -0.88
CA ASP A 166 8.29 -11.57 -0.72
C ASP A 166 9.05 -12.76 -0.11
N LYS A 167 8.46 -13.39 0.92
CA LYS A 167 9.05 -14.59 1.55
C LYS A 167 9.07 -15.78 0.60
N ALA A 168 8.02 -15.99 -0.20
CA ALA A 168 7.99 -17.03 -1.23
C ALA A 168 9.02 -16.74 -2.32
N GLY A 169 9.13 -15.51 -2.82
CA GLY A 169 10.12 -15.10 -3.79
C GLY A 169 11.55 -15.41 -3.31
N ARG A 170 11.85 -15.06 -2.06
CA ARG A 170 13.15 -15.39 -1.44
C ARG A 170 13.40 -16.90 -1.39
N THR A 171 12.39 -17.69 -0.99
CA THR A 171 12.50 -19.17 -0.96
C THR A 171 12.76 -19.75 -2.34
N LEU A 172 12.21 -19.14 -3.39
CA LEU A 172 12.43 -19.54 -4.79
C LEU A 172 13.74 -19.00 -5.38
N GLY A 173 14.56 -18.29 -4.61
CA GLY A 173 15.80 -17.67 -5.09
C GLY A 173 15.61 -16.46 -6.00
N LEU A 174 14.43 -15.84 -5.99
CA LEU A 174 14.11 -14.67 -6.79
C LEU A 174 14.61 -13.37 -6.12
N PRO A 175 14.96 -12.34 -6.93
CA PRO A 175 15.39 -11.05 -6.40
C PRO A 175 14.30 -10.35 -5.56
N TYR A 176 14.75 -9.58 -4.56
CA TYR A 176 13.87 -8.69 -3.81
C TYR A 176 13.54 -7.39 -4.63
N PRO A 177 12.30 -6.89 -4.60
CA PRO A 177 11.10 -7.40 -3.92
C PRO A 177 10.54 -8.67 -4.57
N GLY A 178 10.27 -9.68 -3.72
CA GLY A 178 9.83 -11.00 -4.18
C GLY A 178 8.50 -10.97 -4.90
N GLY A 179 7.55 -10.14 -4.45
CA GLY A 179 6.24 -10.00 -5.08
C GLY A 179 6.32 -9.52 -6.53
N ILE A 180 7.20 -8.56 -6.84
CA ILE A 180 7.44 -8.08 -8.20
C ILE A 180 8.10 -9.16 -9.05
N SER A 181 9.07 -9.87 -8.47
CA SER A 181 9.81 -10.94 -9.16
C SER A 181 8.90 -12.14 -9.47
N ILE A 182 8.01 -12.52 -8.55
CA ILE A 182 6.98 -13.54 -8.77
C ILE A 182 6.04 -13.11 -9.90
N ASP A 183 5.51 -11.88 -9.85
CA ASP A 183 4.57 -11.38 -10.87
C ASP A 183 5.19 -11.35 -12.27
N LYS A 184 6.50 -11.10 -12.36
CA LYS A 184 7.26 -11.07 -13.62
C LYS A 184 7.48 -12.48 -14.20
N ILE A 185 7.76 -13.49 -13.37
CA ILE A 185 8.08 -14.84 -13.84
C ILE A 185 6.83 -15.73 -13.98
N ALA A 186 5.80 -15.54 -13.16
CA ALA A 186 4.60 -16.35 -13.13
C ALA A 186 3.91 -16.56 -14.50
N PRO A 187 3.87 -15.57 -15.43
CA PRO A 187 3.28 -15.78 -16.76
C PRO A 187 4.00 -16.83 -17.62
N THR A 188 5.22 -17.26 -17.26
CA THR A 188 6.00 -18.29 -17.98
C THR A 188 5.82 -19.69 -17.40
N GLY A 189 5.09 -19.82 -16.27
CA GLY A 189 4.84 -21.09 -15.60
C GLY A 189 3.37 -21.53 -15.68
N ASP A 190 3.11 -22.78 -15.27
CA ASP A 190 1.76 -23.33 -15.12
C ASP A 190 1.22 -23.01 -13.72
N GLU A 191 0.16 -22.19 -13.65
CA GLU A 191 -0.49 -21.82 -12.40
C GLU A 191 -1.24 -22.95 -11.70
N ASN A 192 -1.38 -24.13 -12.33
CA ASN A 192 -2.03 -25.31 -11.80
C ASN A 192 -1.06 -26.47 -11.50
N ALA A 193 0.26 -26.26 -11.71
CA ALA A 193 1.27 -27.29 -11.46
C ALA A 193 1.36 -27.72 -10.00
N PHE A 194 1.07 -26.82 -9.06
CA PHE A 194 1.11 -27.09 -7.62
C PHE A 194 -0.18 -26.67 -6.93
N ALA A 195 -0.75 -27.56 -6.14
CA ALA A 195 -1.90 -27.26 -5.29
C ALA A 195 -1.43 -26.67 -3.96
N PHE A 196 -1.82 -25.42 -3.68
CA PHE A 196 -1.61 -24.79 -2.38
C PHE A 196 -2.85 -24.90 -1.50
N PRO A 197 -2.69 -24.98 -0.16
CA PRO A 197 -3.82 -25.04 0.75
C PRO A 197 -4.66 -23.78 0.66
N HIS A 198 -5.98 -23.95 0.65
CA HIS A 198 -6.92 -22.84 0.78
C HIS A 198 -7.18 -22.63 2.28
N PRO A 199 -6.87 -21.46 2.87
CA PRO A 199 -7.04 -21.24 4.29
C PRO A 199 -8.52 -21.21 4.65
N TRP A 200 -8.91 -22.11 5.57
CA TRP A 200 -10.25 -22.08 6.17
C TRP A 200 -10.20 -21.24 7.45
N LEU A 201 -11.10 -20.26 7.57
CA LEU A 201 -11.23 -19.39 8.73
C LEU A 201 -12.68 -19.35 9.21
N ASP A 202 -12.86 -19.18 10.50
CA ASP A 202 -14.16 -19.03 11.16
C ASP A 202 -14.84 -17.68 10.84
N THR A 203 -14.05 -16.72 10.35
CA THR A 203 -14.51 -15.40 9.91
C THR A 203 -14.58 -15.32 8.39
N PRO A 204 -15.71 -14.83 7.83
CA PRO A 204 -15.98 -14.99 6.39
C PRO A 204 -15.09 -14.12 5.49
N TYR A 205 -14.54 -13.02 5.99
CA TYR A 205 -13.80 -12.02 5.18
C TYR A 205 -12.32 -11.91 5.54
N ASP A 206 -11.86 -12.59 6.60
CA ASP A 206 -10.46 -12.55 7.01
C ASP A 206 -9.57 -13.42 6.11
N PHE A 207 -8.29 -13.07 6.09
CA PHE A 207 -7.25 -13.75 5.33
C PHE A 207 -6.27 -14.50 6.23
N SER A 208 -5.59 -15.50 5.66
CA SER A 208 -4.39 -16.11 6.22
C SER A 208 -3.47 -16.52 5.07
N PHE A 209 -2.20 -16.18 5.16
CA PHE A 209 -1.20 -16.49 4.13
C PHE A 209 -0.04 -17.34 4.66
N SER A 210 0.08 -17.53 5.99
CA SER A 210 1.15 -18.32 6.60
C SER A 210 1.13 -19.78 6.17
N GLY A 211 -0.05 -20.36 5.94
CA GLY A 211 -0.19 -21.73 5.41
C GLY A 211 0.35 -21.87 3.99
N LEU A 212 0.05 -20.89 3.12
CA LEU A 212 0.57 -20.84 1.75
C LEU A 212 2.09 -20.72 1.73
N LYS A 213 2.66 -19.80 2.54
CA LYS A 213 4.09 -19.64 2.71
C LYS A 213 4.78 -20.94 3.17
N THR A 214 4.23 -21.58 4.19
CA THR A 214 4.77 -22.83 4.71
C THR A 214 4.74 -23.94 3.66
N ALA A 215 3.69 -24.00 2.85
CA ALA A 215 3.56 -24.99 1.80
C ALA A 215 4.66 -24.81 0.72
N VAL A 216 4.94 -23.61 0.25
CA VAL A 216 6.03 -23.39 -0.74
C VAL A 216 7.40 -23.74 -0.16
N ILE A 217 7.69 -23.38 1.09
CA ILE A 217 8.94 -23.74 1.77
C ILE A 217 9.11 -25.26 1.84
N ASN A 218 8.06 -25.97 2.23
CA ASN A 218 8.10 -27.43 2.33
C ASN A 218 8.27 -28.12 0.96
N ILE A 219 7.67 -27.58 -0.10
CA ILE A 219 7.85 -28.10 -1.46
C ILE A 219 9.31 -27.92 -1.89
N VAL A 220 9.87 -26.71 -1.74
CA VAL A 220 11.25 -26.40 -2.11
C VAL A 220 12.22 -27.31 -1.36
N HIS A 221 12.16 -27.38 -0.02
CA HIS A 221 13.04 -28.25 0.78
C HIS A 221 12.96 -29.72 0.38
N ARG A 222 11.75 -30.24 0.12
CA ARG A 222 11.57 -31.63 -0.31
C ARG A 222 12.24 -31.91 -1.66
N MET A 223 12.12 -30.98 -2.63
CA MET A 223 12.74 -31.13 -3.95
C MET A 223 14.27 -31.03 -3.85
N GLU A 224 14.78 -30.08 -3.06
CA GLU A 224 16.22 -29.94 -2.80
C GLU A 224 16.83 -31.21 -2.16
N GLN A 225 16.14 -31.79 -1.16
CA GLN A 225 16.59 -33.05 -0.51
C GLN A 225 16.64 -34.22 -1.49
N LYS A 226 15.80 -34.21 -2.52
CA LYS A 226 15.77 -35.22 -3.57
C LYS A 226 16.74 -34.94 -4.73
N GLY A 227 17.41 -33.79 -4.73
CA GLY A 227 18.25 -33.34 -5.84
C GLY A 227 17.46 -33.01 -7.11
N GLU A 228 16.15 -32.70 -6.98
CA GLU A 228 15.29 -32.33 -8.10
C GLU A 228 15.50 -30.85 -8.47
N THR A 229 15.43 -30.53 -9.76
CA THR A 229 15.46 -29.13 -10.22
C THR A 229 14.16 -28.43 -9.87
N LEU A 230 14.26 -27.25 -9.25
CA LEU A 230 13.08 -26.45 -8.89
C LEU A 230 12.42 -25.84 -10.15
N PRO A 231 11.13 -26.13 -10.42
CA PRO A 231 10.37 -25.48 -11.48
C PRO A 231 9.89 -24.10 -10.98
N VAL A 232 10.83 -23.15 -10.89
CA VAL A 232 10.61 -21.84 -10.24
C VAL A 232 9.42 -21.08 -10.84
N ALA A 233 9.25 -21.12 -12.17
CA ALA A 233 8.16 -20.44 -12.85
C ALA A 233 6.78 -21.03 -12.45
N ASP A 234 6.68 -22.37 -12.41
CA ASP A 234 5.43 -23.05 -12.04
C ASP A 234 5.08 -22.84 -10.57
N LEU A 235 6.10 -22.90 -9.69
CA LEU A 235 5.93 -22.61 -8.27
C LEU A 235 5.49 -21.17 -8.04
N ALA A 236 6.11 -20.22 -8.73
CA ALA A 236 5.74 -18.80 -8.66
C ALA A 236 4.31 -18.56 -9.16
N ALA A 237 3.94 -19.16 -10.31
CA ALA A 237 2.60 -19.05 -10.90
C ALA A 237 1.52 -19.63 -9.99
N SER A 238 1.74 -20.86 -9.49
CA SER A 238 0.79 -21.55 -8.61
C SER A 238 0.65 -20.84 -7.24
N PHE A 239 1.76 -20.32 -6.69
CA PHE A 239 1.74 -19.56 -5.45
C PHE A 239 1.00 -18.23 -5.60
N GLN A 240 1.31 -17.47 -6.65
CA GLN A 240 0.61 -16.22 -6.98
C GLN A 240 -0.89 -16.46 -7.14
N LYS A 241 -1.27 -17.56 -7.81
CA LYS A 241 -2.67 -17.99 -7.93
C LYS A 241 -3.31 -18.20 -6.56
N GLY A 242 -2.70 -18.97 -5.67
CA GLY A 242 -3.23 -19.24 -4.33
C GLY A 242 -3.47 -17.96 -3.53
N VAL A 243 -2.53 -17.02 -3.55
CA VAL A 243 -2.66 -15.73 -2.87
C VAL A 243 -3.78 -14.89 -3.48
N THR A 244 -3.79 -14.73 -4.81
CA THR A 244 -4.77 -13.87 -5.48
C THR A 244 -6.18 -14.44 -5.45
N ASP A 245 -6.35 -15.75 -5.57
CA ASP A 245 -7.67 -16.41 -5.46
C ASP A 245 -8.26 -16.18 -4.08
N CYS A 246 -7.47 -16.33 -3.00
CA CYS A 246 -7.90 -16.04 -1.63
C CYS A 246 -8.38 -14.58 -1.48
N LEU A 247 -7.63 -13.61 -2.03
CA LEU A 247 -7.99 -12.20 -1.95
C LEU A 247 -9.29 -11.90 -2.70
N VAL A 248 -9.43 -12.40 -3.92
CA VAL A 248 -10.58 -12.12 -4.80
C VAL A 248 -11.85 -12.78 -4.28
N GLU A 249 -11.76 -14.02 -3.77
CA GLU A 249 -12.91 -14.73 -3.18
C GLU A 249 -13.48 -13.99 -1.96
N LYS A 250 -12.61 -13.55 -1.05
CA LYS A 250 -13.06 -12.83 0.15
C LYS A 250 -13.60 -11.43 -0.20
N LEU A 251 -13.04 -10.78 -1.20
CA LEU A 251 -13.55 -9.51 -1.73
C LEU A 251 -14.95 -9.70 -2.35
N GLU A 252 -15.14 -10.75 -3.19
CA GLU A 252 -16.43 -11.09 -3.79
C GLU A 252 -17.49 -11.32 -2.72
N LYS A 253 -17.14 -12.14 -1.71
CA LYS A 253 -18.05 -12.45 -0.62
C LYS A 253 -18.45 -11.17 0.14
N ALA A 254 -17.50 -10.33 0.53
CA ALA A 254 -17.79 -9.11 1.25
C ALA A 254 -18.64 -8.13 0.40
N ALA A 255 -18.31 -7.96 -0.88
CA ALA A 255 -19.06 -7.09 -1.79
C ALA A 255 -20.52 -7.57 -1.95
N THR A 256 -20.72 -8.88 -2.09
CA THR A 256 -22.06 -9.49 -2.23
C THR A 256 -22.86 -9.33 -0.95
N ASP A 257 -22.30 -9.69 0.20
CA ASP A 257 -23.01 -9.70 1.49
C ASP A 257 -23.38 -8.28 1.95
N TYR A 258 -22.56 -7.26 1.62
CA TYR A 258 -22.82 -5.86 1.98
C TYR A 258 -23.46 -5.05 0.85
N GLY A 259 -23.64 -5.62 -0.34
CA GLY A 259 -24.30 -4.95 -1.47
C GLY A 259 -23.45 -3.88 -2.17
N TYR A 260 -22.11 -3.94 -2.07
CA TYR A 260 -21.23 -3.01 -2.78
C TYR A 260 -21.08 -3.41 -4.25
N THR A 261 -21.23 -2.42 -5.14
CA THR A 261 -21.06 -2.57 -6.59
C THR A 261 -19.91 -1.70 -7.15
N SER A 262 -19.33 -0.84 -6.32
CA SER A 262 -18.13 -0.07 -6.62
C SER A 262 -16.97 -0.66 -5.82
N ILE A 263 -15.95 -1.15 -6.51
CA ILE A 263 -14.82 -1.90 -5.96
C ILE A 263 -13.52 -1.17 -6.28
N ALA A 264 -12.64 -1.04 -5.31
CA ALA A 264 -11.31 -0.48 -5.50
C ALA A 264 -10.21 -1.43 -5.01
N LEU A 265 -9.05 -1.41 -5.66
CA LEU A 265 -7.81 -1.98 -5.14
C LEU A 265 -6.87 -0.88 -4.67
N ALA A 266 -6.10 -1.11 -3.61
CA ALA A 266 -5.14 -0.16 -3.07
C ALA A 266 -3.91 -0.85 -2.47
N GLY A 267 -2.81 -0.11 -2.32
CA GLY A 267 -1.53 -0.63 -1.80
C GLY A 267 -0.63 -1.25 -2.85
N GLY A 268 0.63 -1.51 -2.51
CA GLY A 268 1.66 -1.97 -3.45
C GLY A 268 1.30 -3.25 -4.21
N VAL A 269 0.63 -4.21 -3.55
CA VAL A 269 0.19 -5.47 -4.18
C VAL A 269 -0.96 -5.24 -5.17
N SER A 270 -1.65 -4.10 -5.14
CA SER A 270 -2.63 -3.73 -6.17
C SER A 270 -2.01 -3.57 -7.57
N ALA A 271 -0.69 -3.49 -7.68
CA ALA A 271 0.03 -3.52 -8.94
C ALA A 271 0.16 -4.93 -9.55
N ASN A 272 -0.05 -5.99 -8.76
CA ASN A 272 0.08 -7.38 -9.22
C ASN A 272 -0.85 -7.65 -10.39
N SER A 273 -0.28 -8.16 -11.49
CA SER A 273 -0.97 -8.33 -12.77
C SER A 273 -2.13 -9.34 -12.68
N ARG A 274 -1.92 -10.46 -11.95
CA ARG A 274 -2.97 -11.46 -11.77
C ARG A 274 -4.10 -10.95 -10.89
N LEU A 275 -3.80 -10.26 -9.79
CA LEU A 275 -4.83 -9.67 -8.93
C LEU A 275 -5.72 -8.70 -9.71
N ARG A 276 -5.12 -7.80 -10.49
CA ARG A 276 -5.87 -6.87 -11.36
C ARG A 276 -6.76 -7.61 -12.35
N ARG A 277 -6.20 -8.60 -13.05
CA ARG A 277 -6.94 -9.37 -14.06
C ARG A 277 -8.12 -10.12 -13.47
N GLU A 278 -7.92 -10.84 -12.35
CA GLU A 278 -8.98 -11.64 -11.73
C GLU A 278 -10.06 -10.76 -11.09
N THR A 279 -9.68 -9.63 -10.50
CA THR A 279 -10.66 -8.66 -9.97
C THR A 279 -11.47 -8.01 -11.10
N ASP A 280 -10.83 -7.65 -12.22
CA ASP A 280 -11.53 -7.10 -13.41
C ASP A 280 -12.52 -8.14 -13.98
N ARG A 281 -12.08 -9.40 -14.09
CA ARG A 281 -12.95 -10.51 -14.53
C ARG A 281 -14.16 -10.65 -13.62
N LEU A 282 -13.96 -10.67 -12.29
CA LEU A 282 -15.04 -10.74 -11.30
C LEU A 282 -16.01 -9.57 -11.46
N CYS A 283 -15.50 -8.34 -11.50
CA CYS A 283 -16.33 -7.14 -11.60
C CYS A 283 -17.18 -7.14 -12.89
N ARG A 284 -16.60 -7.53 -14.02
CA ARG A 284 -17.36 -7.68 -15.29
C ARG A 284 -18.45 -8.73 -15.20
N GLN A 285 -18.17 -9.89 -14.57
CA GLN A 285 -19.16 -10.97 -14.40
C GLN A 285 -20.34 -10.55 -13.51
N LYS A 286 -20.07 -9.72 -12.49
CA LYS A 286 -21.06 -9.23 -11.53
C LYS A 286 -21.75 -7.93 -11.94
N GLY A 287 -21.26 -7.26 -12.99
CA GLY A 287 -21.74 -5.93 -13.37
C GLY A 287 -21.29 -4.83 -12.39
N TRP A 288 -20.18 -5.03 -11.69
CA TRP A 288 -19.59 -4.08 -10.76
C TRP A 288 -18.61 -3.12 -11.44
N GLN A 289 -18.43 -1.95 -10.86
CA GLN A 289 -17.41 -0.98 -11.29
C GLN A 289 -16.09 -1.27 -10.58
N LEU A 290 -14.98 -1.35 -11.33
CA LEU A 290 -13.65 -1.53 -10.79
C LEU A 290 -12.83 -0.24 -10.93
N HIS A 291 -12.23 0.18 -9.82
CA HIS A 291 -11.32 1.32 -9.74
C HIS A 291 -9.92 0.82 -9.36
N LEU A 292 -8.94 1.17 -10.19
CA LEU A 292 -7.54 0.77 -10.01
C LEU A 292 -6.67 2.02 -10.01
N PRO A 293 -5.75 2.15 -9.05
CA PRO A 293 -4.78 3.24 -9.11
C PRO A 293 -3.84 3.03 -10.32
N ALA A 294 -3.38 4.10 -10.93
CA ALA A 294 -2.31 3.99 -11.92
C ALA A 294 -1.07 3.34 -11.27
N LEU A 295 -0.34 2.51 -12.02
CA LEU A 295 0.77 1.72 -11.48
C LEU A 295 1.78 2.54 -10.69
N LYS A 296 2.05 3.77 -11.13
CA LYS A 296 2.97 4.71 -10.46
C LYS A 296 2.49 5.22 -9.09
N TYR A 297 1.22 4.99 -8.73
CA TYR A 297 0.63 5.39 -7.44
C TYR A 297 0.26 4.18 -6.56
N CYS A 298 0.58 2.95 -6.97
CA CYS A 298 0.33 1.77 -6.14
C CYS A 298 1.27 1.67 -4.94
N GLY A 299 2.57 1.96 -5.13
CA GLY A 299 3.56 2.02 -4.06
C GLY A 299 3.48 3.32 -3.26
N ASP A 300 4.34 3.44 -2.25
CA ASP A 300 4.41 4.61 -1.38
C ASP A 300 4.82 5.86 -2.18
N ASN A 301 4.06 6.94 -2.01
CA ASN A 301 4.28 8.18 -2.75
C ASN A 301 3.64 9.38 -2.04
N GLY A 302 4.13 10.60 -2.34
CA GLY A 302 3.61 11.82 -1.74
C GLY A 302 2.22 12.21 -2.24
N ALA A 303 1.87 11.85 -3.48
CA ALA A 303 0.59 12.24 -4.08
C ALA A 303 -0.60 11.57 -3.37
N MET A 304 -0.49 10.31 -2.96
CA MET A 304 -1.52 9.62 -2.19
C MET A 304 -1.77 10.30 -0.85
N VAL A 305 -0.69 10.79 -0.19
CA VAL A 305 -0.78 11.51 1.09
C VAL A 305 -1.41 12.89 0.89
N GLY A 306 -1.01 13.62 -0.16
CA GLY A 306 -1.62 14.90 -0.52
C GLY A 306 -3.10 14.78 -0.86
N ALA A 307 -3.50 13.70 -1.57
CA ALA A 307 -4.88 13.42 -1.90
C ALA A 307 -5.74 13.17 -0.65
N GLN A 308 -5.31 12.26 0.23
CA GLN A 308 -6.03 12.02 1.50
C GLN A 308 -6.01 13.25 2.40
N GLY A 309 -4.86 13.94 2.45
CA GLY A 309 -4.69 15.17 3.25
C GLY A 309 -5.66 16.28 2.87
N TYR A 310 -6.04 16.38 1.60
CA TYR A 310 -7.08 17.31 1.17
C TYR A 310 -8.43 17.00 1.83
N TYR A 311 -8.88 15.74 1.80
CA TYR A 311 -10.15 15.35 2.38
C TYR A 311 -10.16 15.46 3.92
N GLU A 312 -9.07 15.08 4.59
CA GLU A 312 -8.91 15.31 6.04
C GLU A 312 -8.93 16.82 6.35
N TYR A 313 -8.25 17.65 5.54
CA TYR A 313 -8.24 19.09 5.73
C TYR A 313 -9.64 19.72 5.59
N VAL A 314 -10.42 19.37 4.56
CA VAL A 314 -11.76 19.94 4.34
C VAL A 314 -12.78 19.43 5.35
N SER A 315 -12.56 18.25 5.95
CA SER A 315 -13.35 17.75 7.07
C SER A 315 -13.03 18.42 8.41
N GLY A 316 -12.05 19.32 8.43
CA GLY A 316 -11.68 20.08 9.63
C GLY A 316 -10.51 19.51 10.44
N VAL A 317 -9.91 18.39 10.02
CA VAL A 317 -8.76 17.79 10.72
C VAL A 317 -7.55 18.71 10.68
N ARG A 318 -6.96 18.98 11.84
CA ARG A 318 -5.74 19.74 12.03
C ARG A 318 -4.90 19.11 13.13
N ALA A 319 -3.61 19.00 12.89
CA ALA A 319 -2.68 18.55 13.91
C ALA A 319 -2.51 19.60 14.99
N GLN A 320 -2.40 19.13 16.23
CA GLN A 320 -1.93 19.95 17.32
C GLN A 320 -0.39 19.87 17.43
N PRO A 321 0.28 20.80 18.13
CA PRO A 321 1.75 20.81 18.28
C PRO A 321 2.33 19.52 18.88
N ASP A 322 1.54 18.75 19.60
CA ASP A 322 1.90 17.46 20.21
C ASP A 322 1.75 16.25 19.30
N LEU A 323 1.40 16.46 17.99
CA LEU A 323 1.33 15.36 17.03
C LEU A 323 2.55 14.46 17.12
N ASN A 324 2.31 13.15 17.28
CA ASN A 324 3.34 12.12 17.35
C ASN A 324 3.12 11.05 16.28
N ALA A 325 4.13 10.24 16.01
CA ALA A 325 4.06 9.08 15.13
C ALA A 325 3.63 7.83 15.89
N TYR A 326 2.93 6.90 15.18
CA TYR A 326 2.50 5.63 15.75
C TYR A 326 2.84 4.49 14.79
N ALA A 327 3.59 3.49 15.29
CA ALA A 327 3.98 2.32 14.49
C ALA A 327 2.77 1.48 14.04
N THR A 328 1.73 1.46 14.87
CA THR A 328 0.49 0.72 14.60
C THR A 328 -0.73 1.60 14.85
N MET A 329 -1.69 1.55 13.94
CA MET A 329 -2.97 2.22 14.10
C MET A 329 -4.01 1.54 13.20
N PRO A 330 -5.22 1.23 13.69
CA PRO A 330 -6.31 0.75 12.84
C PRO A 330 -6.76 1.82 11.85
N ILE A 331 -7.06 1.41 10.59
CA ILE A 331 -7.49 2.33 9.53
C ILE A 331 -8.84 3.01 9.83
N ASP A 332 -9.70 2.33 10.58
CA ASP A 332 -11.04 2.79 10.99
C ASP A 332 -11.05 3.66 12.25
N ARG A 333 -9.88 3.88 12.87
CA ARG A 333 -9.78 4.82 14.00
C ARG A 333 -9.97 6.25 13.47
N PRO A 334 -10.90 7.06 14.04
CA PRO A 334 -11.03 8.48 13.67
C PRO A 334 -9.70 9.22 13.79
N THR A 335 -9.44 10.15 12.86
CA THR A 335 -8.15 10.86 12.84
C THR A 335 -8.04 11.85 14.02
N PHE A 336 -9.13 12.30 14.58
CA PHE A 336 -9.27 13.06 15.86
C PHE A 336 -10.75 13.30 16.21
#